data_3c4e442640d9022f0b5fd65a6424219c
#
_entry.id   3c4e442640d9022f0b5fd65a6424219c
#
_cell.length_a   1.000
_cell.length_b   1.000
_cell.length_c   1.000
_cell.angle_alpha   90.00
_cell.angle_beta   90.00
_cell.angle_gamma   90.00
#
_symmetry.space_group_name_H-M   'P 1'
#
loop_
_entity.id
_entity.type
_entity.pdbx_description
1 polymer ?
#
loop_
_entity_poly.entity_id
_entity_poly.type
_entity_poly.pdbx_seq_one_letter_code
_entity_poly.pdbx_strand_id
1 'polypeptide(L)'
;VTMKKYKLTQAWLRKLIPDLKLSEFDRVSYQKLINGYAEHHEHQTTMDFHHQLKGAILDAVDEGLIQRDPTRKAIIKGKQPRQKKVKYLNQFELHAVLADLKLDPIPNWDWLILLVAKTGLRFSEALGLTPDDFDFVHQTLSVNKTWNYKNGGGFVPTKNASSVRKVQLDWQLIMQLSVLLKSLPGDKPIFVDGKVYNSTANGILARHCKQAGVPVI
;
A
#
# COMPACT_ATOMS: atom_id res chain seq x y z
N VAL A 1 2.75 11.25 1.04
CA VAL A 1 1.66 10.48 1.71
C VAL A 1 1.49 10.95 3.15
N THR A 2 2.56 11.05 3.94
CA THR A 2 2.52 11.42 5.36
C THR A 2 1.90 12.79 5.62
N MET A 3 2.29 13.82 4.86
CA MET A 3 1.74 15.17 4.99
C MET A 3 0.22 15.21 4.77
N LYS A 4 -0.33 14.44 3.80
CA LYS A 4 -1.78 14.37 3.59
C LYS A 4 -2.51 13.80 4.81
N LYS A 5 -1.91 12.78 5.47
CA LYS A 5 -2.48 12.20 6.70
C LYS A 5 -2.52 13.22 7.84
N TYR A 6 -1.44 13.95 8.08
CA TYR A 6 -1.42 15.01 9.10
C TYR A 6 -2.44 16.13 8.83
N LYS A 7 -2.61 16.55 7.57
CA LYS A 7 -3.65 17.52 7.21
C LYS A 7 -5.07 17.01 7.50
N LEU A 8 -5.33 15.72 7.24
CA LEU A 8 -6.61 15.11 7.60
C LEU A 8 -6.82 15.03 9.11
N THR A 9 -5.79 14.65 9.86
CA THR A 9 -5.82 14.66 11.33
C THR A 9 -6.12 16.06 11.86
N GLN A 10 -5.44 17.08 11.35
CA GLN A 10 -5.70 18.47 11.71
C GLN A 10 -7.15 18.93 11.40
N ALA A 11 -7.67 18.54 10.23
CA ALA A 11 -9.05 18.86 9.86
C ALA A 11 -10.06 18.23 10.83
N TRP A 12 -9.81 16.98 11.26
CA TRP A 12 -10.66 16.32 12.25
C TRP A 12 -10.55 16.94 13.65
N LEU A 13 -9.36 17.37 14.07
CA LEU A 13 -9.19 18.11 15.32
C LEU A 13 -10.04 19.39 15.33
N ARG A 14 -9.92 20.20 14.27
CA ARG A 14 -10.72 21.43 14.14
C ARG A 14 -12.22 21.18 14.13
N LYS A 15 -12.65 20.02 13.64
CA LYS A 15 -14.08 19.65 13.62
C LYS A 15 -14.59 19.19 14.98
N LEU A 16 -13.80 18.39 15.71
CA LEU A 16 -14.25 17.74 16.94
C LEU A 16 -14.01 18.57 18.21
N ILE A 17 -12.97 19.41 18.20
CA ILE A 17 -12.55 20.22 19.36
C ILE A 17 -12.09 21.62 18.92
N PRO A 18 -12.95 22.42 18.24
CA PRO A 18 -12.53 23.71 17.63
C PRO A 18 -11.98 24.71 18.64
N ASP A 19 -12.52 24.73 19.85
CA ASP A 19 -12.24 25.77 20.85
C ASP A 19 -11.42 25.26 22.04
N LEU A 20 -10.98 23.98 22.03
CA LEU A 20 -10.24 23.42 23.15
C LEU A 20 -8.81 23.98 23.21
N LYS A 21 -8.46 24.58 24.34
CA LYS A 21 -7.10 25.07 24.60
C LYS A 21 -6.19 23.95 25.08
N LEU A 22 -4.88 24.05 24.80
CA LEU A 22 -3.89 23.07 25.26
C LEU A 22 -3.86 22.95 26.79
N SER A 23 -4.10 24.06 27.52
CA SER A 23 -4.18 24.07 28.99
C SER A 23 -5.35 23.24 29.56
N GLU A 24 -6.39 23.04 28.76
CA GLU A 24 -7.59 22.26 29.11
C GLU A 24 -7.56 20.83 28.55
N PHE A 25 -6.47 20.46 27.88
CA PHE A 25 -6.34 19.18 27.21
C PHE A 25 -5.93 18.06 28.17
N ASP A 26 -6.91 17.57 28.90
CA ASP A 26 -6.77 16.48 29.86
C ASP A 26 -7.19 15.12 29.29
N ARG A 27 -7.11 14.07 30.13
CA ARG A 27 -7.48 12.69 29.73
C ARG A 27 -8.93 12.56 29.33
N VAL A 28 -9.83 13.34 29.93
CA VAL A 28 -11.27 13.26 29.66
C VAL A 28 -11.58 13.86 28.29
N SER A 29 -11.04 15.05 28.01
CA SER A 29 -11.17 15.72 26.73
C SER A 29 -10.51 14.91 25.61
N TYR A 30 -9.34 14.30 25.85
CA TYR A 30 -8.69 13.42 24.91
C TYR A 30 -9.54 12.18 24.59
N GLN A 31 -10.09 11.52 25.61
CA GLN A 31 -10.96 10.34 25.41
C GLN A 31 -12.25 10.70 24.65
N LYS A 32 -12.85 11.87 24.91
CA LYS A 32 -13.99 12.39 24.16
C LYS A 32 -13.64 12.60 22.68
N LEU A 33 -12.48 13.20 22.39
CA LEU A 33 -11.98 13.38 21.04
C LEU A 33 -11.83 12.05 20.30
N ILE A 34 -11.19 11.06 20.92
CA ILE A 34 -11.00 9.73 20.34
C ILE A 34 -12.35 9.04 20.10
N ASN A 35 -13.28 9.13 21.05
CA ASN A 35 -14.62 8.55 20.92
C ASN A 35 -15.39 9.19 19.76
N GLY A 36 -15.39 10.52 19.65
CA GLY A 36 -16.06 11.24 18.55
C GLY A 36 -15.46 10.87 17.17
N TYR A 37 -14.15 10.67 17.08
CA TYR A 37 -13.53 10.16 15.85
C TYR A 37 -13.95 8.71 15.55
N ALA A 38 -14.00 7.85 16.58
CA ALA A 38 -14.36 6.44 16.50
C ALA A 38 -15.80 6.18 16.01
N GLU A 39 -16.72 7.12 16.24
CA GLU A 39 -18.10 7.04 15.73
C GLU A 39 -18.17 6.96 14.20
N HIS A 40 -17.19 7.52 13.52
CA HIS A 40 -17.17 7.60 12.05
C HIS A 40 -16.18 6.64 11.39
N HIS A 41 -15.25 6.03 12.16
CA HIS A 41 -14.13 5.28 11.63
C HIS A 41 -14.00 3.89 12.24
N GLU A 42 -13.37 2.97 11.48
CA GLU A 42 -13.01 1.64 11.98
C GLU A 42 -11.88 1.74 13.03
N HIS A 43 -11.79 0.74 13.89
CA HIS A 43 -10.81 0.66 14.98
C HIS A 43 -9.38 0.94 14.51
N GLN A 44 -8.93 0.34 13.39
CA GLN A 44 -7.56 0.55 12.90
C GLN A 44 -7.31 2.01 12.48
N THR A 45 -8.28 2.64 11.82
CA THR A 45 -8.18 4.06 11.43
C THR A 45 -8.16 4.98 12.65
N THR A 46 -8.94 4.64 13.68
CA THR A 46 -8.93 5.37 14.96
C THR A 46 -7.60 5.18 15.69
N MET A 47 -7.02 3.99 15.65
CA MET A 47 -5.69 3.71 16.20
C MET A 47 -4.60 4.54 15.49
N ASP A 48 -4.64 4.62 14.15
CA ASP A 48 -3.71 5.45 13.37
C ASP A 48 -3.85 6.94 13.73
N PHE A 49 -5.07 7.43 13.91
CA PHE A 49 -5.35 8.80 14.38
C PHE A 49 -4.78 9.04 15.78
N HIS A 50 -5.01 8.12 16.73
CA HIS A 50 -4.43 8.17 18.08
C HIS A 50 -2.90 8.25 18.01
N HIS A 51 -2.22 7.39 17.23
CA HIS A 51 -0.77 7.38 17.15
C HIS A 51 -0.20 8.70 16.59
N GLN A 52 -0.87 9.31 15.61
CA GLN A 52 -0.45 10.59 15.04
C GLN A 52 -0.59 11.72 16.07
N LEU A 53 -1.70 11.75 16.82
CA LEU A 53 -1.93 12.74 17.88
C LEU A 53 -0.98 12.55 19.05
N LYS A 54 -0.77 11.30 19.48
CA LYS A 54 0.08 10.98 20.60
C LYS A 54 1.51 11.50 20.40
N GLY A 55 2.08 11.37 19.18
CA GLY A 55 3.40 11.93 18.88
C GLY A 55 3.46 13.43 19.18
N ALA A 56 2.55 14.21 18.55
CA ALA A 56 2.52 15.66 18.74
C ALA A 56 2.20 16.10 20.18
N ILE A 57 1.39 15.32 20.90
CA ILE A 57 1.04 15.61 22.30
C ILE A 57 2.23 15.36 23.22
N LEU A 58 2.99 14.29 22.97
CA LEU A 58 4.20 14.01 23.75
C LEU A 58 5.26 15.09 23.55
N ASP A 59 5.45 15.58 22.32
CA ASP A 59 6.33 16.73 22.05
C ASP A 59 5.87 17.96 22.88
N ALA A 60 4.55 18.24 22.91
CA ALA A 60 4.02 19.35 23.71
C ALA A 60 4.15 19.15 25.24
N VAL A 61 4.15 17.90 25.72
CA VAL A 61 4.45 17.58 27.14
C VAL A 61 5.92 17.82 27.44
N ASP A 62 6.81 17.37 26.55
CA ASP A 62 8.27 17.54 26.71
C ASP A 62 8.68 19.02 26.66
N GLU A 63 7.96 19.83 25.86
CA GLU A 63 8.12 21.30 25.83
C GLU A 63 7.43 22.05 26.99
N GLY A 64 6.74 21.34 27.89
CA GLY A 64 6.04 21.92 29.04
C GLY A 64 4.74 22.66 28.70
N LEU A 65 4.25 22.55 27.46
CA LEU A 65 2.98 23.16 27.04
C LEU A 65 1.76 22.40 27.57
N ILE A 66 1.92 21.13 27.85
CA ILE A 66 0.94 20.25 28.49
C ILE A 66 1.59 19.63 29.73
N GLN A 67 0.99 19.79 30.90
CA GLN A 67 1.60 19.32 32.16
C GLN A 67 1.70 17.81 32.32
N ARG A 68 0.73 17.08 31.77
CA ARG A 68 0.64 15.61 31.89
C ARG A 68 0.12 15.01 30.59
N ASP A 69 0.71 13.88 30.18
CA ASP A 69 0.27 13.14 28.99
C ASP A 69 -1.21 12.70 29.09
N PRO A 70 -2.11 13.30 28.32
CA PRO A 70 -3.54 12.96 28.30
C PRO A 70 -3.82 11.67 27.51
N THR A 71 -2.85 11.17 26.74
CA THR A 71 -3.04 9.99 25.87
C THR A 71 -2.85 8.69 26.61
N ARG A 72 -2.30 8.74 27.84
CA ARG A 72 -1.98 7.57 28.66
C ARG A 72 -3.25 6.79 29.01
N LYS A 73 -3.25 5.47 28.69
CA LYS A 73 -4.37 4.55 28.90
C LYS A 73 -5.66 4.95 28.15
N ALA A 74 -5.55 5.67 27.06
CA ALA A 74 -6.71 5.94 26.19
C ALA A 74 -7.30 4.62 25.67
N ILE A 75 -8.62 4.50 25.71
CA ILE A 75 -9.36 3.35 25.17
C ILE A 75 -9.72 3.65 23.73
N ILE A 76 -9.14 2.89 22.81
CA ILE A 76 -9.38 3.06 21.39
C ILE A 76 -10.51 2.13 20.97
N LYS A 77 -11.60 2.73 20.50
CA LYS A 77 -12.76 2.06 19.91
C LYS A 77 -12.83 2.36 18.41
N GLY A 78 -13.84 1.85 17.74
CA GLY A 78 -14.14 2.11 16.35
C GLY A 78 -15.22 1.18 15.83
N LYS A 79 -15.74 1.48 14.65
CA LYS A 79 -16.69 0.61 13.97
C LYS A 79 -16.06 -0.75 13.69
N GLN A 80 -16.82 -1.81 13.84
CA GLN A 80 -16.38 -3.13 13.41
C GLN A 80 -16.30 -3.14 11.87
N PRO A 81 -15.26 -3.72 11.29
CA PRO A 81 -15.17 -3.89 9.84
C PRO A 81 -16.37 -4.71 9.35
N ARG A 82 -16.96 -4.30 8.23
CA ARG A 82 -18.16 -4.97 7.67
C ARG A 82 -17.92 -6.44 7.32
N GLN A 83 -16.69 -6.80 6.96
CA GLN A 83 -16.24 -8.17 6.72
C GLN A 83 -14.77 -8.32 7.08
N LYS A 84 -14.39 -9.46 7.67
CA LYS A 84 -12.97 -9.86 7.75
C LYS A 84 -12.51 -10.23 6.34
N LYS A 85 -11.73 -9.36 5.72
CA LYS A 85 -11.10 -9.67 4.42
C LYS A 85 -9.96 -10.65 4.66
N VAL A 86 -9.95 -11.73 3.91
CA VAL A 86 -8.77 -12.58 3.74
C VAL A 86 -7.69 -11.72 3.08
N LYS A 87 -6.46 -11.80 3.56
CA LYS A 87 -5.34 -10.95 3.09
C LYS A 87 -4.23 -11.74 2.40
N TYR A 88 -4.39 -13.03 2.30
CA TYR A 88 -3.42 -13.93 1.70
C TYR A 88 -4.13 -15.15 1.11
N LEU A 89 -3.47 -15.78 0.15
CA LEU A 89 -3.80 -17.10 -0.38
C LEU A 89 -2.77 -18.11 0.13
N ASN A 90 -3.21 -19.32 0.42
CA ASN A 90 -2.26 -20.41 0.62
C ASN A 90 -1.64 -20.84 -0.73
N GLN A 91 -0.66 -21.74 -0.69
CA GLN A 91 0.08 -22.14 -1.89
C GLN A 91 -0.81 -22.80 -2.95
N PHE A 92 -1.77 -23.63 -2.56
CA PHE A 92 -2.71 -24.29 -3.49
C PHE A 92 -3.66 -23.27 -4.14
N GLU A 93 -4.20 -22.35 -3.33
CA GLU A 93 -5.06 -21.29 -3.82
C GLU A 93 -4.31 -20.35 -4.77
N LEU A 94 -3.06 -20.01 -4.45
CA LEU A 94 -2.22 -19.20 -5.33
C LEU A 94 -1.98 -19.91 -6.66
N HIS A 95 -1.63 -21.20 -6.65
CA HIS A 95 -1.43 -21.98 -7.89
C HIS A 95 -2.72 -22.03 -8.73
N ALA A 96 -3.88 -22.19 -8.12
CA ALA A 96 -5.17 -22.16 -8.83
C ALA A 96 -5.42 -20.81 -9.53
N VAL A 97 -5.14 -19.70 -8.85
CA VAL A 97 -5.24 -18.35 -9.44
C VAL A 97 -4.25 -18.17 -10.58
N LEU A 98 -2.99 -18.60 -10.40
CA LEU A 98 -1.97 -18.45 -11.45
C LEU A 98 -2.26 -19.31 -12.69
N ALA A 99 -2.91 -20.47 -12.53
CA ALA A 99 -3.32 -21.32 -13.64
C ALA A 99 -4.47 -20.72 -14.49
N ASP A 100 -5.25 -19.81 -13.92
CA ASP A 100 -6.36 -19.12 -14.62
C ASP A 100 -5.89 -17.87 -15.39
N LEU A 101 -4.63 -17.43 -15.23
CA LEU A 101 -4.10 -16.25 -15.91
C LEU A 101 -3.98 -16.47 -17.41
N LYS A 102 -4.32 -15.44 -18.19
CA LYS A 102 -4.19 -15.39 -19.66
C LYS A 102 -2.96 -14.60 -20.04
N LEU A 103 -1.88 -15.33 -20.30
CA LEU A 103 -0.57 -14.75 -20.64
C LEU A 103 -0.48 -14.53 -22.16
N ASP A 104 -1.03 -13.41 -22.63
CA ASP A 104 -0.99 -13.02 -24.02
C ASP A 104 0.44 -12.71 -24.50
N PRO A 105 0.69 -12.68 -25.83
CA PRO A 105 2.01 -12.31 -26.40
C PRO A 105 2.44 -10.86 -26.11
N ILE A 106 1.52 -10.03 -25.63
CA ILE A 106 1.77 -8.64 -25.23
C ILE A 106 1.58 -8.47 -23.72
N PRO A 107 2.29 -7.52 -23.07
CA PRO A 107 2.11 -7.25 -21.65
C PRO A 107 0.66 -6.89 -21.32
N ASN A 108 0.10 -7.56 -20.33
CA ASN A 108 -1.23 -7.30 -19.81
C ASN A 108 -1.23 -7.39 -18.27
N TRP A 109 -2.39 -7.21 -17.65
CA TRP A 109 -2.53 -7.27 -16.19
C TRP A 109 -2.24 -8.66 -15.61
N ASP A 110 -2.46 -9.71 -16.36
CA ASP A 110 -2.22 -11.08 -15.92
C ASP A 110 -0.71 -11.35 -15.82
N TRP A 111 0.10 -10.81 -16.73
CA TRP A 111 1.56 -10.79 -16.61
C TRP A 111 2.04 -10.03 -15.37
N LEU A 112 1.42 -8.88 -15.08
CA LEU A 112 1.76 -8.12 -13.87
C LEU A 112 1.40 -8.90 -12.59
N ILE A 113 0.24 -9.57 -12.56
CA ILE A 113 -0.19 -10.40 -11.44
C ILE A 113 0.79 -11.57 -11.25
N LEU A 114 1.16 -12.28 -12.32
CA LEU A 114 2.14 -13.36 -12.29
C LEU A 114 3.47 -12.88 -11.71
N LEU A 115 3.98 -11.77 -12.23
CA LEU A 115 5.26 -11.21 -11.80
C LEU A 115 5.23 -10.83 -10.31
N VAL A 116 4.19 -10.13 -9.86
CA VAL A 116 4.02 -9.75 -8.45
C VAL A 116 3.92 -10.99 -7.55
N ALA A 117 3.17 -11.99 -7.96
CA ALA A 117 3.03 -13.25 -7.20
C ALA A 117 4.35 -14.01 -7.05
N LYS A 118 5.18 -14.04 -8.10
CA LYS A 118 6.47 -14.74 -8.12
C LYS A 118 7.60 -13.95 -7.44
N THR A 119 7.52 -12.62 -7.35
CA THR A 119 8.62 -11.76 -6.91
C THR A 119 8.36 -11.00 -5.61
N GLY A 120 7.12 -10.91 -5.17
CA GLY A 120 6.73 -10.11 -4.00
C GLY A 120 6.92 -8.60 -4.19
N LEU A 121 6.93 -8.11 -5.43
CA LEU A 121 7.04 -6.68 -5.74
C LEU A 121 5.83 -5.91 -5.23
N ARG A 122 6.06 -4.66 -4.77
CA ARG A 122 4.97 -3.73 -4.55
C ARG A 122 4.36 -3.32 -5.89
N PHE A 123 3.07 -3.03 -5.91
CA PHE A 123 2.37 -2.61 -7.13
C PHE A 123 3.07 -1.46 -7.88
N SER A 124 3.51 -0.41 -7.16
CA SER A 124 4.24 0.71 -7.76
C SER A 124 5.64 0.34 -8.27
N GLU A 125 6.30 -0.65 -7.67
CA GLU A 125 7.57 -1.20 -8.14
C GLU A 125 7.36 -1.96 -9.45
N ALA A 126 6.36 -2.85 -9.49
CA ALA A 126 6.03 -3.62 -10.68
C ALA A 126 5.64 -2.73 -11.88
N LEU A 127 4.88 -1.64 -11.65
CA LEU A 127 4.57 -0.66 -12.68
C LEU A 127 5.79 0.15 -13.16
N GLY A 128 6.82 0.30 -12.32
CA GLY A 128 8.04 1.00 -12.66
C GLY A 128 9.09 0.15 -13.38
N LEU A 129 8.81 -1.12 -13.64
CA LEU A 129 9.74 -1.99 -14.34
C LEU A 129 9.82 -1.66 -15.82
N THR A 130 11.03 -1.72 -16.32
CA THR A 130 11.39 -1.62 -17.74
C THR A 130 12.11 -2.89 -18.19
N PRO A 131 12.18 -3.23 -19.48
CA PRO A 131 12.96 -4.38 -19.95
C PRO A 131 14.42 -4.34 -19.50
N ASP A 132 15.05 -3.16 -19.40
CA ASP A 132 16.44 -2.99 -18.94
C ASP A 132 16.67 -3.36 -17.46
N ASP A 133 15.61 -3.52 -16.66
CA ASP A 133 15.74 -3.97 -15.28
C ASP A 133 15.99 -5.48 -15.16
N PHE A 134 15.83 -6.26 -16.25
CA PHE A 134 15.97 -7.72 -16.27
C PHE A 134 17.35 -8.15 -16.77
N ASP A 135 18.07 -8.87 -15.94
CA ASP A 135 19.30 -9.56 -16.30
C ASP A 135 18.98 -11.04 -16.58
N PHE A 136 18.77 -11.37 -17.83
CA PHE A 136 18.40 -12.73 -18.26
C PHE A 136 19.54 -13.73 -18.09
N VAL A 137 20.81 -13.29 -18.12
CA VAL A 137 21.98 -14.14 -17.94
C VAL A 137 22.10 -14.58 -16.50
N HIS A 138 21.98 -13.65 -15.55
CA HIS A 138 22.07 -13.95 -14.13
C HIS A 138 20.69 -14.25 -13.49
N GLN A 139 19.62 -14.26 -14.28
CA GLN A 139 18.25 -14.50 -13.84
C GLN A 139 17.82 -13.56 -12.69
N THR A 140 18.17 -12.30 -12.77
CA THR A 140 17.86 -11.31 -11.74
C THR A 140 17.05 -10.13 -12.27
N LEU A 141 16.23 -9.56 -11.39
CA LEU A 141 15.44 -8.37 -11.60
C LEU A 141 15.92 -7.27 -10.67
N SER A 142 16.29 -6.13 -11.20
CA SER A 142 16.70 -4.94 -10.44
C SER A 142 15.49 -4.09 -10.08
N VAL A 143 15.29 -3.85 -8.77
CA VAL A 143 14.23 -2.98 -8.25
C VAL A 143 14.89 -1.72 -7.71
N ASN A 144 14.88 -0.63 -8.48
CA ASN A 144 15.58 0.62 -8.15
C ASN A 144 14.70 1.87 -8.29
N LYS A 145 13.51 1.72 -8.88
CA LYS A 145 12.55 2.80 -9.15
C LYS A 145 11.12 2.33 -8.96
N THR A 146 10.18 3.27 -8.96
CA THR A 146 8.75 2.99 -8.89
C THR A 146 8.00 3.92 -9.84
N TRP A 147 6.76 3.55 -10.20
CA TRP A 147 5.88 4.40 -11.01
C TRP A 147 4.93 5.20 -10.14
N ASN A 148 4.86 6.52 -10.36
CA ASN A 148 4.00 7.43 -9.59
C ASN A 148 2.56 7.46 -10.14
N TYR A 149 1.87 6.33 -10.13
CA TYR A 149 0.53 6.20 -10.70
C TYR A 149 -0.55 7.06 -10.03
N LYS A 150 -0.29 7.59 -8.82
CA LYS A 150 -1.25 8.43 -8.05
C LYS A 150 -1.22 9.90 -8.41
N ASN A 151 -0.07 10.42 -8.87
CA ASN A 151 0.15 11.84 -9.07
C ASN A 151 0.78 12.12 -10.45
N GLY A 152 0.08 11.75 -11.52
CA GLY A 152 0.44 12.13 -12.87
C GLY A 152 1.41 11.20 -13.61
N GLY A 153 1.82 10.07 -13.02
CA GLY A 153 2.75 9.13 -13.67
C GLY A 153 4.23 9.50 -13.49
N GLY A 154 5.10 8.83 -14.25
CA GLY A 154 6.54 9.05 -14.24
C GLY A 154 7.30 8.17 -13.24
N PHE A 155 8.58 7.97 -13.51
CA PHE A 155 9.49 7.25 -12.62
C PHE A 155 9.84 8.11 -11.41
N VAL A 156 9.86 7.51 -10.25
CA VAL A 156 10.30 8.12 -8.99
C VAL A 156 11.16 7.12 -8.20
N PRO A 157 12.06 7.60 -7.34
CA PRO A 157 12.85 6.73 -6.47
C PRO A 157 11.97 5.81 -5.62
N THR A 158 12.53 4.69 -5.19
CA THR A 158 11.91 3.83 -4.18
C THR A 158 11.71 4.59 -2.86
N LYS A 159 10.77 4.13 -2.03
CA LYS A 159 10.41 4.81 -0.78
C LYS A 159 11.61 4.99 0.17
N ASN A 160 12.49 4.01 0.24
CA ASN A 160 13.68 3.97 1.10
C ASN A 160 14.84 3.35 0.33
N ALA A 161 16.08 3.66 0.71
CA ALA A 161 17.28 3.06 0.15
C ALA A 161 17.27 1.51 0.26
N SER A 162 16.77 0.97 1.37
CA SER A 162 16.60 -0.48 1.58
C SER A 162 15.59 -1.16 0.64
N SER A 163 14.79 -0.38 -0.10
CA SER A 163 13.87 -0.94 -1.11
C SER A 163 14.58 -1.21 -2.45
N VAL A 164 15.77 -0.64 -2.66
CA VAL A 164 16.62 -0.97 -3.81
C VAL A 164 17.20 -2.36 -3.58
N ARG A 165 16.89 -3.28 -4.48
CA ARG A 165 17.29 -4.68 -4.35
C ARG A 165 17.31 -5.39 -5.69
N LYS A 166 18.03 -6.52 -5.75
CA LYS A 166 17.89 -7.52 -6.81
C LYS A 166 17.02 -8.68 -6.31
N VAL A 167 16.15 -9.17 -7.17
CA VAL A 167 15.27 -10.30 -6.92
C VAL A 167 15.68 -11.43 -7.85
N GLN A 168 15.96 -12.62 -7.31
CA GLN A 168 16.20 -13.80 -8.11
C GLN A 168 14.90 -14.28 -8.74
N LEU A 169 14.92 -14.57 -10.03
CA LEU A 169 13.79 -15.08 -10.78
C LEU A 169 13.95 -16.56 -11.06
N ASP A 170 12.84 -17.31 -11.06
CA ASP A 170 12.88 -18.69 -11.51
C ASP A 170 13.08 -18.78 -13.04
N TRP A 171 13.68 -19.88 -13.49
CA TRP A 171 14.04 -20.07 -14.89
C TRP A 171 12.81 -20.07 -15.82
N GLN A 172 11.67 -20.57 -15.37
CA GLN A 172 10.43 -20.62 -16.17
C GLN A 172 9.92 -19.21 -16.44
N LEU A 173 9.88 -18.37 -15.41
CA LEU A 173 9.49 -16.97 -15.54
C LEU A 173 10.45 -16.19 -16.45
N ILE A 174 11.76 -16.43 -16.31
CA ILE A 174 12.80 -15.83 -17.18
C ILE A 174 12.59 -16.20 -18.64
N MET A 175 12.34 -17.45 -18.96
CA MET A 175 12.09 -17.91 -20.33
C MET A 175 10.87 -17.20 -20.93
N GLN A 176 9.77 -17.16 -20.19
CA GLN A 176 8.54 -16.47 -20.63
C GLN A 176 8.76 -14.97 -20.82
N LEU A 177 9.40 -14.31 -19.87
CA LEU A 177 9.67 -12.87 -19.94
C LEU A 177 10.67 -12.51 -21.04
N SER A 178 11.66 -13.36 -21.34
CA SER A 178 12.63 -13.12 -22.41
C SER A 178 11.94 -13.00 -23.79
N VAL A 179 10.89 -13.78 -24.00
CA VAL A 179 10.08 -13.71 -25.22
C VAL A 179 9.19 -12.47 -25.21
N LEU A 180 8.49 -12.21 -24.10
CA LEU A 180 7.57 -11.09 -23.94
C LEU A 180 8.26 -9.74 -24.11
N LEU A 181 9.44 -9.58 -23.53
CA LEU A 181 10.14 -8.30 -23.46
C LEU A 181 11.04 -8.01 -24.68
N LYS A 182 11.28 -9.00 -25.54
CA LYS A 182 12.21 -8.90 -26.68
C LYS A 182 11.93 -7.73 -27.62
N SER A 183 10.66 -7.41 -27.83
CA SER A 183 10.23 -6.36 -28.78
C SER A 183 9.90 -5.02 -28.10
N LEU A 184 10.03 -4.93 -26.78
CA LEU A 184 9.68 -3.73 -26.05
C LEU A 184 10.86 -2.77 -25.93
N PRO A 185 10.60 -1.44 -25.89
CA PRO A 185 11.65 -0.44 -25.62
C PRO A 185 12.23 -0.65 -24.23
N GLY A 186 13.58 -0.69 -24.13
CA GLY A 186 14.29 -0.99 -22.89
C GLY A 186 14.02 -0.03 -21.73
N ASP A 187 13.79 1.24 -22.04
CA ASP A 187 13.66 2.35 -21.10
C ASP A 187 12.20 2.69 -20.70
N LYS A 188 11.19 2.06 -21.34
CA LYS A 188 9.79 2.35 -21.07
C LYS A 188 9.16 1.36 -20.09
N PRO A 189 8.18 1.79 -19.27
CA PRO A 189 7.50 0.90 -18.34
C PRO A 189 6.72 -0.18 -19.09
N ILE A 190 6.84 -1.44 -18.65
CA ILE A 190 6.24 -2.60 -19.34
C ILE A 190 4.71 -2.61 -19.23
N PHE A 191 4.16 -2.24 -18.07
CA PHE A 191 2.74 -2.43 -17.73
C PHE A 191 1.95 -1.12 -17.65
N VAL A 192 2.49 -0.03 -18.20
CA VAL A 192 1.84 1.28 -18.16
C VAL A 192 1.53 1.74 -19.58
N ASP A 193 0.23 1.76 -19.86
CA ASP A 193 -0.33 2.41 -21.03
C ASP A 193 -1.40 3.41 -20.54
N GLY A 194 -1.07 4.69 -20.60
CA GLY A 194 -1.91 5.77 -20.09
C GLY A 194 -2.06 5.79 -18.56
N LYS A 195 -3.26 6.12 -18.09
CA LYS A 195 -3.55 6.27 -16.65
C LYS A 195 -3.89 4.94 -15.99
N VAL A 196 -3.13 4.58 -14.98
CA VAL A 196 -3.22 3.30 -14.25
C VAL A 196 -3.88 3.48 -12.88
N TYR A 197 -4.79 2.58 -12.52
CA TYR A 197 -5.45 2.54 -11.22
C TYR A 197 -5.23 1.20 -10.53
N ASN A 198 -4.88 1.24 -9.25
CA ASN A 198 -4.74 0.02 -8.45
C ASN A 198 -6.05 -0.79 -8.33
N SER A 199 -7.20 -0.09 -8.38
CA SER A 199 -8.52 -0.74 -8.39
C SER A 199 -8.74 -1.65 -9.60
N THR A 200 -8.16 -1.32 -10.76
CA THR A 200 -8.24 -2.16 -11.96
C THR A 200 -7.52 -3.48 -11.75
N ALA A 201 -6.27 -3.44 -11.29
CA ALA A 201 -5.50 -4.65 -10.98
C ALA A 201 -6.19 -5.53 -9.92
N ASN A 202 -6.69 -4.90 -8.83
CA ASN A 202 -7.42 -5.62 -7.79
C ASN A 202 -8.74 -6.22 -8.31
N GLY A 203 -9.44 -5.54 -9.22
CA GLY A 203 -10.67 -6.07 -9.84
C GLY A 203 -10.40 -7.29 -10.72
N ILE A 204 -9.30 -7.27 -11.46
CA ILE A 204 -8.86 -8.40 -12.29
C ILE A 204 -8.46 -9.58 -11.41
N LEU A 205 -7.62 -9.35 -10.39
CA LEU A 205 -7.24 -10.37 -9.42
C LEU A 205 -8.47 -10.99 -8.73
N ALA A 206 -9.43 -10.16 -8.31
CA ALA A 206 -10.66 -10.64 -7.70
C ALA A 206 -11.50 -11.53 -8.65
N ARG A 207 -11.48 -11.23 -9.95
CA ARG A 207 -12.14 -12.07 -10.96
C ARG A 207 -11.46 -13.44 -11.04
N HIS A 208 -10.12 -13.48 -11.15
CA HIS A 208 -9.36 -14.75 -11.16
C HIS A 208 -9.56 -15.56 -9.87
N CYS A 209 -9.56 -14.91 -8.70
CA CYS A 209 -9.87 -15.59 -7.45
C CYS A 209 -11.26 -16.26 -7.49
N LYS A 210 -12.28 -15.56 -8.01
CA LYS A 210 -13.63 -16.12 -8.15
C LYS A 210 -13.69 -17.28 -9.14
N GLN A 211 -13.01 -17.16 -10.29
CA GLN A 211 -12.95 -18.21 -11.31
C GLN A 211 -12.23 -19.45 -10.78
N ALA A 212 -11.17 -19.27 -10.03
CA ALA A 212 -10.43 -20.35 -9.37
C ALA A 212 -11.13 -20.91 -8.11
N GLY A 213 -12.28 -20.34 -7.69
CA GLY A 213 -13.03 -20.81 -6.50
C GLY A 213 -12.31 -20.55 -5.17
N VAL A 214 -11.43 -19.54 -5.12
CA VAL A 214 -10.64 -19.21 -3.93
C VAL A 214 -11.07 -17.88 -3.31
N PRO A 215 -10.69 -17.60 -2.03
CA PRO A 215 -11.02 -16.34 -1.39
C PRO A 215 -10.47 -15.13 -2.15
N VAL A 216 -11.25 -14.04 -2.23
CA VAL A 216 -10.81 -12.76 -2.80
C VAL A 216 -9.98 -12.01 -1.77
N ILE A 217 -8.74 -11.68 -2.10
CA ILE A 217 -7.76 -10.97 -1.27
C ILE A 217 -7.65 -9.47 -1.63
#